data_ae70cafb13db299dfa3fe8616749122a
#
_entry.id   ae70cafb13db299dfa3fe8616749122a
#
_cell.length_a   1.000
_cell.length_b   1.000
_cell.length_c   1.000
_cell.angle_alpha   90.00
_cell.angle_beta   90.00
_cell.angle_gamma   90.00
#
_symmetry.space_group_name_H-M   'P 1'
#
loop_
_entity.id
_entity.type
_entity.pdbx_description
1 polymer ?
#
loop_
_entity_poly.entity_id
_entity_poly.type
_entity_poly.pdbx_seq_one_letter_code
_entity_poly.pdbx_strand_id
1 'polypeptide(L)'
;MSEAFKYAVKTQPSEFVSLSVTYSGHQQCSAAQKWGKGIREQYILHYVVSGKGFYNTPDGSFALFPGDIFLIRPFTEIEYYPDPDDPWEYRWVNFTGADAEIILSRTDFTPDCPVMSGCGEDILPLMEMITDNPGQELHNALELTGTLYRLLAALVKRSGNKNPTSKRSEERHKCLRAALDYIAANYPLPISVDDIAAAAAVSRSTLFRLFRTELGAAPSDYLIEYRIEQAKKLLSETDISVTAAARSAGYENNLYFSRAFRKATGMSPTEYRNSRNDTSN
;
A
#
# COMPACT_ATOMS: atom_id res chain seq x y z
N MET A 1 -21.44 26.90 -7.30
CA MET A 1 -21.20 25.44 -7.36
C MET A 1 -19.85 25.27 -8.00
N SER A 2 -18.89 24.69 -7.29
CA SER A 2 -17.57 24.39 -7.86
C SER A 2 -17.73 23.27 -8.90
N GLU A 3 -17.04 23.39 -10.02
CA GLU A 3 -17.07 22.38 -11.08
C GLU A 3 -16.39 21.10 -10.61
N ALA A 4 -17.00 19.94 -10.84
CA ALA A 4 -16.44 18.65 -10.40
C ALA A 4 -15.13 18.36 -11.18
N PHE A 5 -14.06 18.05 -10.48
CA PHE A 5 -12.77 17.68 -11.07
C PHE A 5 -12.12 16.51 -10.32
N LYS A 6 -11.21 15.83 -10.99
CA LYS A 6 -10.34 14.80 -10.38
C LYS A 6 -8.92 14.93 -10.92
N TYR A 7 -7.97 15.05 -10.01
CA TYR A 7 -6.55 14.95 -10.29
C TYR A 7 -5.96 13.78 -9.50
N ALA A 8 -5.19 12.93 -10.16
CA ALA A 8 -4.61 11.76 -9.51
C ALA A 8 -3.28 11.37 -10.18
N VAL A 9 -2.31 11.02 -9.36
CA VAL A 9 -0.98 10.61 -9.77
C VAL A 9 -0.76 9.16 -9.32
N LYS A 10 -0.35 8.31 -10.26
CA LYS A 10 0.16 6.97 -9.97
C LYS A 10 1.67 7.04 -9.84
N THR A 11 2.16 6.73 -8.67
CA THR A 11 3.60 6.64 -8.41
C THR A 11 4.12 5.32 -9.00
N GLN A 12 5.33 5.33 -9.57
CA GLN A 12 5.96 4.05 -9.94
C GLN A 12 6.16 3.20 -8.68
N PRO A 13 6.04 1.85 -8.78
CA PRO A 13 6.31 0.97 -7.65
C PRO A 13 7.66 1.30 -7.05
N SER A 14 7.69 1.81 -5.82
CA SER A 14 8.94 2.13 -5.17
C SER A 14 9.55 0.85 -4.59
N GLU A 15 10.87 0.80 -4.57
CA GLU A 15 11.64 -0.28 -3.97
C GLU A 15 11.60 -0.27 -2.44
N PHE A 16 10.87 0.69 -1.85
CA PHE A 16 10.81 0.86 -0.41
C PHE A 16 9.84 -0.13 0.23
N VAL A 17 10.40 -1.11 0.94
CA VAL A 17 9.66 -2.18 1.63
C VAL A 17 8.93 -1.65 2.87
N SER A 18 9.50 -0.63 3.54
CA SER A 18 8.99 -0.12 4.82
C SER A 18 7.70 0.69 4.66
N LEU A 19 7.70 1.69 3.78
CA LEU A 19 6.53 2.47 3.37
C LEU A 19 6.71 2.96 1.94
N SER A 20 5.61 2.98 1.18
CA SER A 20 5.59 3.46 -0.19
C SER A 20 4.25 4.08 -0.54
N VAL A 21 4.26 5.28 -1.12
CA VAL A 21 3.08 5.89 -1.75
C VAL A 21 2.91 5.27 -3.13
N THR A 22 1.73 4.76 -3.43
CA THR A 22 1.43 4.09 -4.70
C THR A 22 0.50 4.91 -5.58
N TYR A 23 -0.37 5.71 -4.98
CA TYR A 23 -1.34 6.53 -5.68
C TYR A 23 -1.78 7.69 -4.79
N SER A 24 -1.91 8.87 -5.33
CA SER A 24 -2.40 10.03 -4.60
C SER A 24 -3.21 10.96 -5.51
N GLY A 25 -3.98 11.85 -4.93
CA GLY A 25 -4.71 12.84 -5.71
C GLY A 25 -5.69 13.65 -4.88
N HIS A 26 -6.43 14.51 -5.57
CA HIS A 26 -7.52 15.29 -5.01
C HIS A 26 -8.71 15.33 -5.97
N GLN A 27 -9.90 15.50 -5.42
CA GLN A 27 -11.14 15.48 -6.19
C GLN A 27 -12.22 16.32 -5.53
N GLN A 28 -12.86 17.19 -6.32
CA GLN A 28 -14.17 17.76 -6.03
C GLN A 28 -15.22 16.80 -6.58
N CYS A 29 -16.07 16.25 -5.72
CA CYS A 29 -17.09 15.33 -6.12
C CYS A 29 -18.36 16.02 -6.65
N SER A 30 -19.04 15.38 -7.58
CA SER A 30 -20.44 15.69 -7.90
C SER A 30 -21.38 14.91 -6.97
N ALA A 31 -22.59 15.42 -6.73
CA ALA A 31 -23.60 14.78 -5.86
C ALA A 31 -23.93 13.32 -6.23
N ALA A 32 -23.79 12.96 -7.53
CA ALA A 32 -24.09 11.61 -8.01
C ALA A 32 -22.92 10.62 -7.83
N GLN A 33 -21.76 11.08 -7.38
CA GLN A 33 -20.56 10.26 -7.33
C GLN A 33 -20.55 9.39 -6.08
N LYS A 34 -20.39 8.08 -6.29
CA LYS A 34 -20.35 7.10 -5.22
C LYS A 34 -19.23 6.09 -5.49
N TRP A 35 -18.52 5.69 -4.45
CA TRP A 35 -17.61 4.56 -4.52
C TRP A 35 -18.08 3.45 -3.56
N GLY A 36 -18.16 2.23 -4.07
CA GLY A 36 -18.51 1.02 -3.31
C GLY A 36 -19.91 0.49 -3.69
N LYS A 37 -20.36 -0.60 -3.15
CA LYS A 37 -19.67 -1.43 -2.14
C LYS A 37 -18.51 -2.20 -2.77
N GLY A 38 -17.34 -2.23 -2.09
CA GLY A 38 -16.18 -2.94 -2.59
C GLY A 38 -15.02 -2.92 -1.59
N ILE A 39 -13.94 -3.58 -1.95
CA ILE A 39 -12.71 -3.65 -1.15
C ILE A 39 -11.59 -2.85 -1.82
N ARG A 40 -10.59 -2.47 -1.02
CA ARG A 40 -9.32 -1.92 -1.47
C ARG A 40 -8.20 -2.86 -1.03
N GLU A 41 -7.11 -2.89 -1.80
CA GLU A 41 -5.95 -3.77 -1.51
C GLU A 41 -4.87 -3.05 -0.70
N GLN A 42 -4.98 -1.72 -0.54
CA GLN A 42 -3.99 -0.87 0.09
C GLN A 42 -4.63 -0.01 1.17
N TYR A 43 -3.79 0.52 2.06
CA TYR A 43 -4.21 1.58 2.97
C TYR A 43 -4.49 2.85 2.19
N ILE A 44 -5.58 3.54 2.53
CA ILE A 44 -5.88 4.85 1.96
C ILE A 44 -6.28 5.80 3.09
N LEU A 45 -5.58 6.92 3.18
CA LEU A 45 -6.01 8.05 3.99
C LEU A 45 -6.70 9.07 3.09
N HIS A 46 -7.91 9.47 3.45
CA HIS A 46 -8.62 10.57 2.83
C HIS A 46 -8.75 11.72 3.83
N TYR A 47 -8.52 12.94 3.36
CA TYR A 47 -8.73 14.18 4.11
C TYR A 47 -9.83 14.99 3.44
N VAL A 48 -10.86 15.37 4.18
CA VAL A 48 -11.98 16.20 3.70
C VAL A 48 -11.56 17.67 3.73
N VAL A 49 -11.48 18.31 2.56
CA VAL A 49 -11.06 19.70 2.38
C VAL A 49 -12.26 20.64 2.61
N SER A 50 -13.40 20.32 1.96
CA SER A 50 -14.62 21.10 2.02
C SER A 50 -15.84 20.23 1.79
N GLY A 51 -17.05 20.75 2.03
CA GLY A 51 -18.29 20.01 1.85
C GLY A 51 -18.47 18.86 2.84
N LYS A 52 -19.33 17.92 2.54
CA LYS A 52 -19.70 16.80 3.43
C LYS A 52 -19.80 15.49 2.64
N GLY A 53 -19.69 14.38 3.37
CA GLY A 53 -19.91 13.06 2.81
C GLY A 53 -20.06 11.99 3.88
N PHE A 54 -20.22 10.76 3.40
CA PHE A 54 -20.49 9.60 4.26
C PHE A 54 -19.50 8.48 3.93
N TYR A 55 -19.02 7.83 4.97
CA TYR A 55 -18.16 6.65 4.91
C TYR A 55 -18.79 5.52 5.70
N ASN A 56 -19.06 4.41 5.02
CA ASN A 56 -19.70 3.22 5.58
C ASN A 56 -18.73 2.04 5.59
N THR A 57 -18.68 1.37 6.72
CA THR A 57 -17.95 0.11 6.93
C THR A 57 -18.91 -0.93 7.50
N PRO A 58 -18.54 -2.22 7.62
CA PRO A 58 -19.34 -3.21 8.33
C PRO A 58 -19.64 -2.83 9.79
N ASP A 59 -18.74 -2.05 10.42
CA ASP A 59 -18.81 -1.68 11.83
C ASP A 59 -19.57 -0.37 12.09
N GLY A 60 -19.87 0.43 11.05
CA GLY A 60 -20.61 1.67 11.24
C GLY A 60 -20.70 2.58 10.02
N SER A 61 -21.48 3.65 10.19
CA SER A 61 -21.64 4.74 9.21
C SER A 61 -21.16 6.05 9.84
N PHE A 62 -20.32 6.78 9.12
CA PHE A 62 -19.68 8.00 9.61
C PHE A 62 -20.00 9.16 8.68
N ALA A 63 -20.57 10.23 9.24
CA ALA A 63 -20.68 11.52 8.54
C ALA A 63 -19.34 12.25 8.69
N LEU A 64 -18.84 12.82 7.59
CA LEU A 64 -17.53 13.43 7.51
C LEU A 64 -17.65 14.90 7.09
N PHE A 65 -16.83 15.74 7.71
CA PHE A 65 -16.84 17.19 7.59
C PHE A 65 -15.44 17.72 7.26
N PRO A 66 -15.30 19.00 6.86
CA PRO A 66 -13.99 19.59 6.62
C PRO A 66 -13.05 19.44 7.82
N GLY A 67 -11.84 18.98 7.57
CA GLY A 67 -10.84 18.68 8.60
C GLY A 67 -10.90 17.25 9.15
N ASP A 68 -11.83 16.43 8.69
CA ASP A 68 -11.87 15.02 9.07
C ASP A 68 -10.94 14.19 8.15
N ILE A 69 -10.32 13.18 8.76
CA ILE A 69 -9.56 12.14 8.05
C ILE A 69 -10.24 10.80 8.28
N PHE A 70 -10.36 10.00 7.23
CA PHE A 70 -10.78 8.61 7.35
C PHE A 70 -9.77 7.65 6.73
N LEU A 71 -9.60 6.52 7.41
CA LEU A 71 -8.70 5.45 7.01
C LEU A 71 -9.49 4.29 6.39
N ILE A 72 -9.12 3.93 5.18
CA ILE A 72 -9.53 2.67 4.56
C ILE A 72 -8.41 1.65 4.79
N ARG A 73 -8.74 0.53 5.43
CA ARG A 73 -7.83 -0.60 5.61
C ARG A 73 -7.93 -1.56 4.44
N PRO A 74 -6.83 -2.27 4.07
CA PRO A 74 -6.87 -3.31 3.07
C PRO A 74 -7.93 -4.37 3.38
N PHE A 75 -8.57 -4.87 2.32
CA PHE A 75 -9.52 -5.99 2.35
C PHE A 75 -10.76 -5.79 3.23
N THR A 76 -11.06 -4.53 3.62
CA THR A 76 -12.30 -4.16 4.31
C THR A 76 -13.34 -3.75 3.26
N GLU A 77 -14.56 -4.29 3.35
CA GLU A 77 -15.68 -3.84 2.53
C GLU A 77 -16.08 -2.43 2.96
N ILE A 78 -16.11 -1.50 2.01
CA ILE A 78 -16.41 -0.10 2.30
C ILE A 78 -17.26 0.52 1.20
N GLU A 79 -17.91 1.61 1.56
CA GLU A 79 -18.64 2.48 0.65
C GLU A 79 -18.46 3.92 1.12
N TYR A 80 -18.26 4.86 0.19
CA TYR A 80 -18.25 6.28 0.53
C TYR A 80 -18.83 7.14 -0.60
N TYR A 81 -19.52 8.21 -0.23
CA TYR A 81 -20.21 9.09 -1.16
C TYR A 81 -20.38 10.49 -0.58
N PRO A 82 -20.47 11.53 -1.43
CA PRO A 82 -20.72 12.89 -1.00
C PRO A 82 -22.15 13.08 -0.50
N ASP A 83 -22.34 14.14 0.29
CA ASP A 83 -23.65 14.69 0.56
C ASP A 83 -24.25 15.27 -0.73
N PRO A 84 -25.54 15.05 -1.01
CA PRO A 84 -26.16 15.52 -2.26
C PRO A 84 -26.29 17.04 -2.36
N ASP A 85 -26.42 17.73 -1.23
CA ASP A 85 -26.61 19.19 -1.17
C ASP A 85 -25.29 19.96 -0.99
N ASP A 86 -24.28 19.31 -0.38
CA ASP A 86 -22.97 19.91 -0.08
C ASP A 86 -21.85 18.90 -0.40
N PRO A 87 -21.62 18.56 -1.67
CA PRO A 87 -20.67 17.53 -2.08
C PRO A 87 -19.24 17.90 -1.68
N TRP A 88 -18.55 16.95 -1.05
CA TRP A 88 -17.20 17.16 -0.54
C TRP A 88 -16.14 17.29 -1.63
N GLU A 89 -15.10 18.03 -1.29
CA GLU A 89 -13.76 17.93 -1.87
C GLU A 89 -12.87 17.15 -0.90
N TYR A 90 -12.10 16.21 -1.41
CA TYR A 90 -11.14 15.47 -0.60
C TYR A 90 -9.80 15.27 -1.31
N ARG A 91 -8.76 15.09 -0.50
CA ARG A 91 -7.44 14.63 -0.90
C ARG A 91 -7.22 13.22 -0.38
N TRP A 92 -6.48 12.39 -1.14
CA TRP A 92 -6.19 11.04 -0.68
C TRP A 92 -4.77 10.60 -1.01
N VAL A 93 -4.26 9.65 -0.21
CA VAL A 93 -3.00 8.95 -0.44
C VAL A 93 -3.18 7.46 -0.21
N ASN A 94 -2.85 6.66 -1.24
CA ASN A 94 -2.74 5.21 -1.13
C ASN A 94 -1.30 4.86 -0.78
N PHE A 95 -1.13 3.96 0.15
CA PHE A 95 0.19 3.51 0.56
C PHE A 95 0.18 2.06 1.00
N THR A 96 1.37 1.46 1.00
CA THR A 96 1.64 0.10 1.45
C THR A 96 2.98 0.06 2.17
N GLY A 97 3.28 -1.05 2.83
CA GLY A 97 4.58 -1.30 3.46
C GLY A 97 4.47 -1.93 4.83
N ALA A 98 5.57 -2.54 5.26
CA ALA A 98 5.63 -3.29 6.51
C ALA A 98 5.41 -2.42 7.77
N ASP A 99 5.69 -1.12 7.69
CA ASP A 99 5.53 -0.19 8.83
C ASP A 99 4.13 0.39 8.94
N ALA A 100 3.27 0.26 7.89
CA ALA A 100 1.97 0.91 7.83
C ALA A 100 1.09 0.57 9.04
N GLU A 101 0.82 -0.71 9.29
CA GLU A 101 -0.04 -1.13 10.40
C GLU A 101 0.59 -0.81 11.77
N ILE A 102 1.92 -0.94 11.90
CA ILE A 102 2.63 -0.60 13.15
C ILE A 102 2.37 0.87 13.53
N ILE A 103 2.50 1.77 12.56
CA ILE A 103 2.33 3.20 12.79
C ILE A 103 0.84 3.52 13.00
N LEU A 104 -0.05 2.99 12.16
CA LEU A 104 -1.50 3.21 12.26
C LEU A 104 -2.09 2.70 13.56
N SER A 105 -1.55 1.60 14.12
CA SER A 105 -1.97 1.09 15.43
C SER A 105 -1.62 2.03 16.61
N ARG A 106 -0.80 3.05 16.39
CA ARG A 106 -0.47 4.10 17.37
C ARG A 106 -1.32 5.35 17.21
N THR A 107 -2.22 5.35 16.25
CA THR A 107 -3.21 6.41 16.04
C THR A 107 -4.54 6.05 16.70
N ASP A 108 -5.48 6.99 16.71
CA ASP A 108 -6.83 6.75 17.20
C ASP A 108 -7.72 6.01 16.17
N PHE A 109 -7.20 5.67 15.00
CA PHE A 109 -7.92 4.83 14.05
C PHE A 109 -8.06 3.39 14.56
N THR A 110 -9.29 2.98 14.79
CA THR A 110 -9.65 1.60 15.12
C THR A 110 -10.57 1.01 14.03
N PRO A 111 -10.81 -0.30 13.97
CA PRO A 111 -11.76 -0.87 13.02
C PRO A 111 -13.18 -0.28 13.17
N ASP A 112 -13.64 -0.09 14.40
CA ASP A 112 -14.94 0.47 14.77
C ASP A 112 -14.96 2.01 14.77
N CYS A 113 -13.80 2.69 14.70
CA CYS A 113 -13.69 4.14 14.58
C CYS A 113 -12.58 4.51 13.59
N PRO A 114 -12.82 4.39 12.26
CA PRO A 114 -11.81 4.65 11.22
C PRO A 114 -11.73 6.15 10.86
N VAL A 115 -12.16 7.05 11.73
CA VAL A 115 -12.23 8.49 11.49
C VAL A 115 -11.51 9.25 12.61
N MET A 116 -10.72 10.25 12.23
CA MET A 116 -10.17 11.26 13.15
C MET A 116 -10.67 12.64 12.73
N SER A 117 -11.26 13.38 13.67
CA SER A 117 -11.84 14.70 13.39
C SER A 117 -10.94 15.84 13.84
N GLY A 118 -11.15 17.02 13.24
CA GLY A 118 -10.45 18.25 13.60
C GLY A 118 -8.97 18.28 13.20
N CYS A 119 -8.60 17.56 12.15
CA CYS A 119 -7.24 17.45 11.63
C CYS A 119 -6.93 18.62 10.66
N GLY A 120 -6.90 19.87 11.14
CA GLY A 120 -6.81 21.04 10.26
C GLY A 120 -5.38 21.42 9.85
N GLU A 121 -4.80 22.37 10.59
CA GLU A 121 -3.66 23.19 10.16
C GLU A 121 -2.34 22.43 9.93
N ASP A 122 -2.11 21.31 10.58
CA ASP A 122 -0.86 20.55 10.49
C ASP A 122 -0.93 19.36 9.52
N ILE A 123 -2.12 18.92 9.13
CA ILE A 123 -2.33 17.75 8.29
C ILE A 123 -2.57 18.14 6.82
N LEU A 124 -3.41 19.13 6.56
CA LEU A 124 -3.71 19.55 5.19
C LEU A 124 -2.46 19.91 4.37
N PRO A 125 -1.48 20.68 4.88
CA PRO A 125 -0.27 20.98 4.12
C PRO A 125 0.54 19.73 3.74
N LEU A 126 0.54 18.70 4.59
CA LEU A 126 1.22 17.43 4.29
C LEU A 126 0.46 16.62 3.24
N MET A 127 -0.86 16.63 3.27
CA MET A 127 -1.68 16.04 2.21
C MET A 127 -1.46 16.74 0.87
N GLU A 128 -1.38 18.08 0.87
CA GLU A 128 -1.07 18.89 -0.33
C GLU A 128 0.29 18.56 -0.90
N MET A 129 1.34 18.51 -0.07
CA MET A 129 2.69 18.11 -0.50
C MET A 129 2.71 16.72 -1.16
N ILE A 130 1.87 15.78 -0.71
CA ILE A 130 1.77 14.45 -1.32
C ILE A 130 0.97 14.50 -2.62
N THR A 131 -0.20 15.13 -2.62
CA THR A 131 -1.13 15.07 -3.75
C THR A 131 -0.73 15.96 -4.93
N ASP A 132 0.07 16.98 -4.69
CA ASP A 132 0.54 17.92 -5.70
C ASP A 132 1.93 17.51 -6.27
N ASN A 133 2.54 16.45 -5.72
CA ASN A 133 3.82 15.93 -6.21
C ASN A 133 3.62 15.07 -7.48
N PRO A 134 4.36 15.32 -8.58
CA PRO A 134 4.21 14.58 -9.84
C PRO A 134 4.63 13.10 -9.78
N GLY A 135 5.42 12.69 -8.79
CA GLY A 135 5.62 11.29 -8.41
C GLY A 135 6.38 10.36 -9.37
N GLN A 136 7.01 10.87 -10.43
CA GLN A 136 7.53 10.03 -11.50
C GLN A 136 9.03 9.72 -11.42
N GLU A 137 9.79 10.49 -10.65
CA GLU A 137 11.23 10.31 -10.52
C GLU A 137 11.61 9.81 -9.11
N LEU A 138 12.83 9.28 -8.96
CA LEU A 138 13.31 8.73 -7.68
C LEU A 138 13.27 9.77 -6.55
N HIS A 139 13.68 11.01 -6.80
CA HIS A 139 13.62 12.06 -5.79
C HIS A 139 12.18 12.35 -5.36
N ASN A 140 11.20 12.34 -6.29
CA ASN A 140 9.79 12.49 -5.96
C ASN A 140 9.30 11.33 -5.07
N ALA A 141 9.70 10.08 -5.37
CA ALA A 141 9.35 8.92 -4.55
C ALA A 141 9.92 9.02 -3.12
N LEU A 142 11.14 9.53 -2.98
CA LEU A 142 11.78 9.80 -1.68
C LEU A 142 11.03 10.90 -0.91
N GLU A 143 10.69 12.01 -1.57
CA GLU A 143 9.91 13.10 -0.96
C GLU A 143 8.52 12.65 -0.53
N LEU A 144 7.81 11.88 -1.38
CA LEU A 144 6.50 11.31 -1.08
C LEU A 144 6.57 10.39 0.14
N THR A 145 7.56 9.50 0.19
CA THR A 145 7.75 8.58 1.32
C THR A 145 8.10 9.35 2.60
N GLY A 146 9.01 10.31 2.52
CA GLY A 146 9.37 11.17 3.66
C GLY A 146 8.18 12.01 4.16
N THR A 147 7.37 12.55 3.25
CA THR A 147 6.17 13.31 3.60
C THR A 147 5.08 12.40 4.19
N LEU A 148 4.93 11.17 3.69
CA LEU A 148 4.03 10.17 4.29
C LEU A 148 4.43 9.84 5.74
N TYR A 149 5.73 9.64 6.03
CA TYR A 149 6.19 9.45 7.42
C TYR A 149 5.88 10.67 8.29
N ARG A 150 6.05 11.89 7.79
CA ARG A 150 5.68 13.12 8.52
C ARG A 150 4.18 13.20 8.78
N LEU A 151 3.34 12.85 7.79
CA LEU A 151 1.88 12.79 7.93
C LEU A 151 1.47 11.79 9.01
N LEU A 152 1.99 10.58 8.95
CA LEU A 152 1.71 9.54 9.95
C LEU A 152 2.22 9.94 11.35
N ALA A 153 3.39 10.56 11.44
CA ALA A 153 3.92 11.08 12.72
C ALA A 153 3.02 12.17 13.31
N ALA A 154 2.48 13.06 12.48
CA ALA A 154 1.52 14.08 12.92
C ALA A 154 0.21 13.46 13.44
N LEU A 155 -0.30 12.42 12.75
CA LEU A 155 -1.48 11.67 13.20
C LEU A 155 -1.24 10.96 14.54
N VAL A 156 -0.09 10.30 14.70
CA VAL A 156 0.30 9.68 15.98
C VAL A 156 0.43 10.72 17.10
N LYS A 157 1.01 11.89 16.80
CA LYS A 157 1.15 12.98 17.79
C LYS A 157 -0.20 13.52 18.25
N ARG A 158 -1.18 13.62 17.35
CA ARG A 158 -2.55 14.08 17.65
C ARG A 158 -3.37 13.05 18.42
N SER A 159 -3.06 11.79 18.24
CA SER A 159 -3.79 10.69 18.84
C SER A 159 -3.66 10.69 20.36
N GLY A 160 -4.80 10.62 21.05
CA GLY A 160 -4.86 10.42 22.49
C GLY A 160 -4.54 9.00 22.93
N ASN A 161 -4.46 8.09 21.97
CA ASN A 161 -4.25 6.67 22.18
C ASN A 161 -2.80 6.41 22.66
N LYS A 162 -2.59 6.58 23.96
CA LYS A 162 -1.33 6.23 24.65
C LYS A 162 -1.23 4.73 24.95
N ASN A 163 -2.19 3.93 24.46
CA ASN A 163 -2.12 2.50 24.68
C ASN A 163 -0.89 1.96 23.91
N PRO A 164 0.09 1.41 24.61
CA PRO A 164 1.07 0.60 23.93
C PRO A 164 0.26 -0.48 23.19
N THR A 165 0.55 -0.67 21.90
CA THR A 165 0.08 -1.83 21.15
C THR A 165 0.15 -3.03 22.09
N SER A 166 -0.91 -3.83 22.16
CA SER A 166 -0.85 -5.01 23.03
C SER A 166 0.47 -5.74 22.71
N LYS A 167 1.19 -6.25 23.70
CA LYS A 167 2.43 -7.02 23.48
C LYS A 167 2.28 -8.02 22.33
N ARG A 168 1.08 -8.57 22.19
CA ARG A 168 0.69 -9.49 21.10
C ARG A 168 0.73 -8.84 19.71
N SER A 169 0.37 -7.57 19.57
CA SER A 169 0.43 -6.85 18.29
C SER A 169 1.90 -6.52 17.94
N GLU A 170 2.68 -6.06 18.90
CA GLU A 170 4.13 -5.81 18.70
C GLU A 170 4.88 -7.09 18.30
N GLU A 171 4.59 -8.21 18.95
CA GLU A 171 5.17 -9.51 18.59
C GLU A 171 4.76 -9.95 17.18
N ARG A 172 3.49 -9.78 16.80
CA ARG A 172 3.03 -10.08 15.44
C ARG A 172 3.77 -9.26 14.39
N HIS A 173 3.91 -7.95 14.58
CA HIS A 173 4.63 -7.08 13.66
C HIS A 173 6.12 -7.41 13.58
N LYS A 174 6.75 -7.73 14.74
CA LYS A 174 8.14 -8.19 14.78
C LYS A 174 8.32 -9.48 13.96
N CYS A 175 7.40 -10.43 14.11
CA CYS A 175 7.43 -11.68 13.35
C CYS A 175 7.23 -11.44 11.85
N LEU A 176 6.29 -10.57 11.46
CA LEU A 176 6.06 -10.24 10.05
C LEU A 176 7.31 -9.58 9.43
N ARG A 177 7.88 -8.59 10.10
CA ARG A 177 9.10 -7.94 9.65
C ARG A 177 10.24 -8.95 9.46
N ALA A 178 10.50 -9.80 10.45
CA ALA A 178 11.53 -10.83 10.35
C ALA A 178 11.31 -11.77 9.16
N ALA A 179 10.05 -12.14 8.87
CA ALA A 179 9.70 -12.94 7.71
C ALA A 179 9.99 -12.22 6.39
N LEU A 180 9.62 -10.95 6.28
CA LEU A 180 9.84 -10.12 5.08
C LEU A 180 11.33 -9.86 4.85
N ASP A 181 12.07 -9.51 5.90
CA ASP A 181 13.52 -9.32 5.84
C ASP A 181 14.24 -10.60 5.41
N TYR A 182 13.80 -11.76 5.91
CA TYR A 182 14.34 -13.06 5.51
C TYR A 182 14.07 -13.34 4.02
N ILE A 183 12.85 -13.08 3.53
CA ILE A 183 12.52 -13.21 2.10
C ILE A 183 13.39 -12.29 1.27
N ALA A 184 13.51 -11.01 1.63
CA ALA A 184 14.29 -10.02 0.88
C ALA A 184 15.78 -10.39 0.80
N ALA A 185 16.34 -10.94 1.88
CA ALA A 185 17.74 -11.36 1.91
C ALA A 185 18.01 -12.70 1.19
N ASN A 186 17.01 -13.59 1.11
CA ASN A 186 17.24 -14.98 0.70
C ASN A 186 16.40 -15.43 -0.51
N TYR A 187 15.60 -14.55 -1.14
CA TYR A 187 14.73 -14.93 -2.27
C TYR A 187 15.45 -15.62 -3.43
N PRO A 188 16.75 -15.36 -3.75
CA PRO A 188 17.44 -16.08 -4.82
C PRO A 188 17.73 -17.54 -4.49
N LEU A 189 17.67 -17.91 -3.22
CA LEU A 189 17.95 -19.26 -2.72
C LEU A 189 16.68 -20.12 -2.72
N PRO A 190 16.80 -21.45 -2.66
CA PRO A 190 15.63 -22.36 -2.60
C PRO A 190 14.99 -22.37 -1.20
N ILE A 191 14.52 -21.22 -0.72
CA ILE A 191 13.85 -21.10 0.57
C ILE A 191 12.43 -21.65 0.52
N SER A 192 12.03 -22.29 1.61
CA SER A 192 10.68 -22.81 1.85
C SER A 192 9.87 -21.92 2.79
N VAL A 193 8.56 -22.15 2.85
CA VAL A 193 7.68 -21.48 3.83
C VAL A 193 8.10 -21.83 5.27
N ASP A 194 8.66 -23.01 5.49
CA ASP A 194 9.12 -23.44 6.81
C ASP A 194 10.39 -22.68 7.23
N ASP A 195 11.29 -22.37 6.29
CA ASP A 195 12.46 -21.51 6.55
C ASP A 195 12.04 -20.09 6.93
N ILE A 196 11.03 -19.53 6.22
CA ILE A 196 10.47 -18.21 6.53
C ILE A 196 9.81 -18.21 7.92
N ALA A 197 9.07 -19.28 8.27
CA ALA A 197 8.44 -19.41 9.58
C ALA A 197 9.49 -19.51 10.71
N ALA A 198 10.56 -20.28 10.48
CA ALA A 198 11.67 -20.42 11.42
C ALA A 198 12.38 -19.07 11.64
N ALA A 199 12.68 -18.31 10.56
CA ALA A 199 13.29 -16.99 10.65
C ALA A 199 12.41 -15.99 11.43
N ALA A 200 11.10 -16.09 11.29
CA ALA A 200 10.12 -15.28 12.03
C ALA A 200 9.84 -15.80 13.46
N ALA A 201 10.47 -16.91 13.87
CA ALA A 201 10.25 -17.58 15.16
C ALA A 201 8.77 -17.92 15.44
N VAL A 202 8.02 -18.34 14.40
CA VAL A 202 6.61 -18.73 14.49
C VAL A 202 6.35 -20.09 13.85
N SER A 203 5.19 -20.71 14.18
CA SER A 203 4.73 -21.89 13.46
C SER A 203 4.29 -21.54 12.03
N ARG A 204 4.35 -22.52 11.11
CA ARG A 204 3.84 -22.37 9.74
C ARG A 204 2.40 -21.84 9.70
N SER A 205 1.51 -22.38 10.53
CA SER A 205 0.11 -21.93 10.61
C SER A 205 -0.02 -20.48 11.08
N THR A 206 0.82 -20.06 12.02
CA THR A 206 0.90 -18.67 12.49
C THR A 206 1.40 -17.74 11.38
N LEU A 207 2.43 -18.16 10.63
CA LEU A 207 2.94 -17.39 9.48
C LEU A 207 1.84 -17.21 8.40
N PHE A 208 1.13 -18.28 8.04
CA PHE A 208 0.02 -18.20 7.07
C PHE A 208 -1.05 -17.21 7.51
N ARG A 209 -1.49 -17.31 8.78
CA ARG A 209 -2.48 -16.37 9.33
C ARG A 209 -1.97 -14.94 9.32
N LEU A 210 -0.71 -14.72 9.69
CA LEU A 210 -0.06 -13.42 9.71
C LEU A 210 -0.03 -12.79 8.31
N PHE A 211 0.45 -13.53 7.31
CA PHE A 211 0.50 -13.05 5.93
C PHE A 211 -0.89 -12.77 5.35
N ARG A 212 -1.87 -13.65 5.61
CA ARG A 212 -3.25 -13.43 5.15
C ARG A 212 -3.89 -12.21 5.80
N THR A 213 -3.67 -11.99 7.09
CA THR A 213 -4.27 -10.87 7.82
C THR A 213 -3.59 -9.54 7.46
N GLU A 214 -2.26 -9.51 7.37
CA GLU A 214 -1.51 -8.24 7.21
C GLU A 214 -1.22 -7.90 5.74
N LEU A 215 -1.08 -8.90 4.86
CA LEU A 215 -0.69 -8.73 3.46
C LEU A 215 -1.71 -9.25 2.45
N GLY A 216 -2.80 -9.90 2.90
CA GLY A 216 -3.83 -10.46 2.03
C GLY A 216 -3.41 -11.69 1.21
N ALA A 217 -2.15 -12.08 1.25
CA ALA A 217 -1.55 -13.15 0.45
C ALA A 217 -1.08 -14.33 1.32
N ALA A 218 -0.90 -15.51 0.74
CA ALA A 218 -0.18 -16.58 1.42
C ALA A 218 1.35 -16.32 1.34
N PRO A 219 2.16 -16.82 2.30
CA PRO A 219 3.62 -16.66 2.26
C PRO A 219 4.27 -17.16 0.98
N SER A 220 3.79 -18.26 0.41
CA SER A 220 4.25 -18.80 -0.87
C SER A 220 3.95 -17.88 -2.05
N ASP A 221 2.75 -17.31 -2.06
CA ASP A 221 2.31 -16.42 -3.13
C ASP A 221 3.11 -15.11 -3.09
N TYR A 222 3.33 -14.56 -1.89
CA TYR A 222 4.17 -13.40 -1.66
C TYR A 222 5.62 -13.63 -2.14
N LEU A 223 6.23 -14.78 -1.81
CA LEU A 223 7.58 -15.11 -2.29
C LEU A 223 7.64 -15.20 -3.82
N ILE A 224 6.63 -15.81 -4.46
CA ILE A 224 6.54 -15.87 -5.92
C ILE A 224 6.45 -14.47 -6.50
N GLU A 225 5.57 -13.64 -5.98
CA GLU A 225 5.37 -12.26 -6.44
C GLU A 225 6.65 -11.43 -6.26
N TYR A 226 7.30 -11.53 -5.10
CA TYR A 226 8.57 -10.86 -4.83
C TYR A 226 9.66 -11.26 -5.83
N ARG A 227 9.82 -12.56 -6.12
CA ARG A 227 10.77 -13.08 -7.11
C ARG A 227 10.48 -12.57 -8.53
N ILE A 228 9.19 -12.49 -8.90
CA ILE A 228 8.80 -11.97 -10.22
C ILE A 228 9.14 -10.47 -10.32
N GLU A 229 8.90 -9.68 -9.28
CA GLU A 229 9.28 -8.26 -9.28
C GLU A 229 10.80 -8.07 -9.41
N GLN A 230 11.62 -8.88 -8.74
CA GLN A 230 13.07 -8.85 -8.92
C GLN A 230 13.48 -9.26 -10.35
N ALA A 231 12.84 -10.27 -10.92
CA ALA A 231 13.09 -10.67 -12.31
C ALA A 231 12.72 -9.57 -13.31
N LYS A 232 11.62 -8.83 -13.08
CA LYS A 232 11.21 -7.68 -13.90
C LYS A 232 12.30 -6.61 -13.92
N LYS A 233 12.87 -6.27 -12.76
CA LYS A 233 13.97 -5.31 -12.64
C LYS A 233 15.18 -5.78 -13.45
N LEU A 234 15.63 -7.01 -13.24
CA LEU A 234 16.77 -7.58 -13.96
C LEU A 234 16.56 -7.57 -15.48
N LEU A 235 15.35 -7.91 -15.94
CA LEU A 235 15.02 -7.91 -17.38
C LEU A 235 14.91 -6.52 -17.98
N SER A 236 14.62 -5.49 -17.18
CA SER A 236 14.47 -4.12 -17.63
C SER A 236 15.73 -3.27 -17.50
N GLU A 237 16.62 -3.60 -16.57
CA GLU A 237 17.77 -2.76 -16.20
C GLU A 237 19.09 -3.35 -16.66
N THR A 238 19.09 -4.62 -17.13
CA THR A 238 20.31 -5.32 -17.53
C THR A 238 20.12 -6.12 -18.81
N ASP A 239 21.25 -6.41 -19.50
CA ASP A 239 21.28 -7.23 -20.72
C ASP A 239 21.46 -8.75 -20.45
N ILE A 240 21.34 -9.20 -19.20
CA ILE A 240 21.48 -10.62 -18.88
C ILE A 240 20.41 -11.47 -19.57
N SER A 241 20.71 -12.74 -19.84
CA SER A 241 19.75 -13.63 -20.51
C SER A 241 18.51 -13.88 -19.62
N VAL A 242 17.37 -14.22 -20.25
CA VAL A 242 16.14 -14.60 -19.50
C VAL A 242 16.42 -15.73 -18.50
N THR A 243 17.26 -16.69 -18.89
CA THR A 243 17.68 -17.79 -18.02
C THR A 243 18.52 -17.30 -16.83
N ALA A 244 19.40 -16.32 -17.04
CA ALA A 244 20.19 -15.73 -15.96
C ALA A 244 19.28 -14.93 -15.01
N ALA A 245 18.35 -14.12 -15.54
CA ALA A 245 17.36 -13.39 -14.73
C ALA A 245 16.49 -14.35 -13.89
N ALA A 246 16.02 -15.45 -14.47
CA ALA A 246 15.27 -16.48 -13.77
C ALA A 246 16.05 -17.08 -12.59
N ARG A 247 17.31 -17.46 -12.82
CA ARG A 247 18.19 -18.01 -11.78
C ARG A 247 18.49 -17.00 -10.68
N SER A 248 18.79 -15.77 -11.04
CA SER A 248 19.03 -14.68 -10.09
C SER A 248 17.79 -14.34 -9.26
N ALA A 249 16.59 -14.59 -9.80
CA ALA A 249 15.33 -14.45 -9.08
C ALA A 249 14.91 -15.72 -8.28
N GLY A 250 15.78 -16.74 -8.20
CA GLY A 250 15.55 -17.95 -7.41
C GLY A 250 14.70 -19.03 -8.09
N TYR A 251 14.68 -19.04 -9.44
CA TYR A 251 14.02 -20.09 -10.23
C TYR A 251 15.05 -21.04 -10.87
N GLU A 252 15.03 -22.29 -10.48
CA GLU A 252 15.87 -23.33 -11.10
C GLU A 252 15.28 -23.81 -12.44
N ASN A 253 13.93 -23.78 -12.55
CA ASN A 253 13.21 -24.27 -13.72
C ASN A 253 12.67 -23.10 -14.56
N ASN A 254 13.24 -22.89 -15.76
CA ASN A 254 12.86 -21.82 -16.68
C ASN A 254 11.41 -21.92 -17.17
N LEU A 255 10.85 -23.13 -17.29
CA LEU A 255 9.45 -23.29 -17.73
C LEU A 255 8.48 -22.86 -16.64
N TYR A 256 8.78 -23.23 -15.39
CA TYR A 256 8.00 -22.77 -14.23
C TYR A 256 8.10 -21.24 -14.07
N PHE A 257 9.32 -20.69 -14.19
CA PHE A 257 9.53 -19.24 -14.20
C PHE A 257 8.67 -18.54 -15.26
N SER A 258 8.75 -18.99 -16.53
CA SER A 258 8.01 -18.34 -17.62
C SER A 258 6.49 -18.37 -17.40
N ARG A 259 5.96 -19.46 -16.83
CA ARG A 259 4.52 -19.55 -16.47
C ARG A 259 4.16 -18.61 -15.33
N ALA A 260 4.95 -18.57 -14.27
CA ALA A 260 4.73 -17.67 -13.14
C ALA A 260 4.81 -16.21 -13.57
N PHE A 261 5.82 -15.86 -14.37
CA PHE A 261 6.03 -14.52 -14.91
C PHE A 261 4.84 -14.08 -15.79
N ARG A 262 4.41 -14.94 -16.73
CA ARG A 262 3.25 -14.61 -17.59
C ARG A 262 1.96 -14.49 -16.79
N LYS A 263 1.76 -15.31 -15.77
CA LYS A 263 0.60 -15.20 -14.88
C LYS A 263 0.57 -13.85 -14.16
N ALA A 264 1.73 -13.36 -13.69
CA ALA A 264 1.83 -12.12 -12.94
C ALA A 264 1.81 -10.86 -13.81
N THR A 265 2.38 -10.93 -15.04
CA THR A 265 2.60 -9.74 -15.91
C THR A 265 1.71 -9.70 -17.15
N GLY A 266 1.06 -10.80 -17.49
CA GLY A 266 0.32 -10.96 -18.76
C GLY A 266 1.22 -11.28 -19.97
N MET A 267 2.56 -11.15 -19.85
CA MET A 267 3.53 -11.31 -20.92
C MET A 267 4.57 -12.40 -20.58
N SER A 268 5.18 -13.00 -21.60
CA SER A 268 6.37 -13.83 -21.37
C SER A 268 7.57 -12.95 -20.97
N PRO A 269 8.60 -13.51 -20.29
CA PRO A 269 9.81 -12.76 -19.96
C PRO A 269 10.51 -12.13 -21.16
N THR A 270 10.47 -12.79 -22.32
CA THR A 270 11.05 -12.27 -23.56
C THR A 270 10.25 -11.12 -24.14
N GLU A 271 8.92 -11.24 -24.20
CA GLU A 271 8.03 -10.15 -24.62
C GLU A 271 8.17 -8.94 -23.72
N TYR A 272 8.25 -9.15 -22.41
CA TYR A 272 8.43 -8.09 -21.42
C TYR A 272 9.73 -7.31 -21.62
N ARG A 273 10.84 -8.00 -21.90
CA ARG A 273 12.13 -7.36 -22.23
C ARG A 273 12.02 -6.52 -23.51
N ASN A 274 11.46 -7.10 -24.58
CA ASN A 274 11.41 -6.45 -25.88
C ASN A 274 10.51 -5.20 -25.85
N SER A 275 9.39 -5.22 -25.13
CA SER A 275 8.50 -4.07 -25.01
C SER A 275 9.14 -2.83 -24.37
N ARG A 276 10.23 -2.99 -23.61
CA ARG A 276 10.98 -1.87 -23.04
C ARG A 276 12.06 -1.32 -23.96
N ASN A 277 12.67 -2.17 -24.80
CA ASN A 277 13.65 -1.72 -25.78
C ASN A 277 13.00 -0.83 -26.86
N ASP A 278 11.70 -1.03 -27.14
CA ASP A 278 10.94 -0.19 -28.09
C ASP A 278 10.54 1.18 -27.52
N THR A 279 10.62 1.38 -26.20
CA THR A 279 10.28 2.66 -25.55
C THR A 279 11.52 3.57 -25.34
N SER A 280 12.71 3.07 -25.64
CA SER A 280 14.00 3.77 -25.44
C SER A 280 14.66 4.25 -26.74
N ASN A 281 13.93 4.21 -27.87
CA ASN A 281 14.37 4.72 -29.19
C ASN A 281 13.54 5.95 -29.59
#